data_4617bf6a4492b90fc107f3933d14616c
#
_entry.id   4617bf6a4492b90fc107f3933d14616c
#
_cell.length_a   1.000
_cell.length_b   1.000
_cell.length_c   1.000
_cell.angle_alpha   90.00
_cell.angle_beta   90.00
_cell.angle_gamma   90.00
#
_symmetry.space_group_name_H-M   'P 1'
#
loop_
_entity.id
_entity.type
_entity.pdbx_description
1 polymer ?
#
loop_
_entity_poly.entity_id
_entity_poly.type
_entity_poly.pdbx_seq_one_letter_code
_entity_poly.pdbx_strand_id
1 'polypeptide(L)'
;YLVERSLSLVRKVSELPRWEDSVPCRIGARMGRPEKSGVREMSPMVHSLFPIGENGGPQRLVSEASSRGAIRVTVGPRICQKCGRETPHVTCHHRPDPKEPIECGGRTLAGPSRNKRGRRKGEITAVNLGSILEVKRRKLGLDRIPSKIKAVKGLVSKDQAPEQIEKGILRGLHGLSVFRDGTARFDMSDVPVTHFRPSEIGTSWKRLVELGYTHDHDGEPLKNDEQLLELLPQDFIPSRLASTHLLSTCSFVDDLLVRFYEMPPFYMAKSLEDIVGH
;
A
#
# COMPACT_ATOMS: atom_id res chain seq x y z
N TYR A 1 -6.62 -14.41 -10.79
CA TYR A 1 -6.03 -15.41 -11.74
C TYR A 1 -5.05 -16.36 -11.06
N LEU A 2 -4.12 -15.87 -10.21
CA LEU A 2 -3.17 -16.74 -9.47
C LEU A 2 -3.84 -17.42 -8.27
N VAL A 3 -4.72 -16.73 -7.56
CA VAL A 3 -5.47 -17.26 -6.41
C VAL A 3 -6.46 -18.33 -6.88
N GLU A 4 -7.17 -18.11 -7.98
CA GLU A 4 -8.07 -19.13 -8.57
C GLU A 4 -7.33 -20.39 -9.03
N ARG A 5 -6.12 -20.25 -9.59
CA ARG A 5 -5.28 -21.41 -9.94
C ARG A 5 -4.79 -22.16 -8.70
N SER A 6 -4.41 -21.46 -7.65
CA SER A 6 -3.94 -22.08 -6.39
C SER A 6 -5.07 -22.84 -5.70
N LEU A 7 -6.26 -22.25 -5.59
CA LEU A 7 -7.44 -22.90 -5.04
C LEU A 7 -7.88 -24.12 -5.89
N SER A 8 -7.80 -24.02 -7.22
CA SER A 8 -8.12 -25.15 -8.10
C SER A 8 -7.11 -26.29 -7.98
N LEU A 9 -5.84 -25.99 -7.74
CA LEU A 9 -4.79 -26.97 -7.46
C LEU A 9 -5.01 -27.65 -6.10
N VAL A 10 -5.30 -26.87 -5.06
CA VAL A 10 -5.61 -27.40 -3.73
C VAL A 10 -6.85 -28.31 -3.76
N ARG A 11 -7.90 -27.91 -4.49
CA ARG A 11 -9.10 -28.74 -4.72
C ARG A 11 -8.81 -30.05 -5.41
N LYS A 12 -7.83 -30.08 -6.33
CA LYS A 12 -7.43 -31.31 -7.06
C LYS A 12 -6.54 -32.23 -6.24
N VAL A 13 -5.76 -31.70 -5.30
CA VAL A 13 -4.77 -32.44 -4.51
C VAL A 13 -5.35 -32.87 -3.14
N SER A 14 -6.32 -32.13 -2.61
CA SER A 14 -6.94 -32.49 -1.34
C SER A 14 -8.04 -33.54 -1.55
N GLU A 15 -7.96 -34.64 -0.82
CA GLU A 15 -9.02 -35.65 -0.75
C GLU A 15 -10.26 -35.17 0.05
N LEU A 16 -10.27 -33.93 0.52
CA LEU A 16 -11.36 -33.33 1.29
C LEU A 16 -12.49 -32.87 0.35
N PRO A 17 -13.74 -33.33 0.56
CA PRO A 17 -14.81 -33.19 -0.43
C PRO A 17 -15.36 -31.77 -0.60
N ARG A 18 -14.98 -30.79 0.22
CA ARG A 18 -15.47 -29.40 0.15
C ARG A 18 -14.46 -28.39 0.61
N TRP A 19 -13.66 -27.89 -0.31
CA TRP A 19 -13.06 -26.57 -0.19
C TRP A 19 -13.96 -25.60 -0.96
N GLU A 20 -14.87 -24.96 -0.27
CA GLU A 20 -15.66 -23.87 -0.81
C GLU A 20 -15.00 -22.55 -0.38
N ASP A 21 -14.96 -21.60 -1.29
CA ASP A 21 -14.62 -20.22 -1.00
C ASP A 21 -15.85 -19.60 -0.32
N SER A 22 -16.04 -19.99 0.95
CA SER A 22 -17.25 -19.65 1.70
C SER A 22 -17.15 -18.31 2.40
N VAL A 23 -15.96 -17.66 2.34
CA VAL A 23 -15.77 -16.35 2.97
C VAL A 23 -15.80 -15.30 1.87
N PRO A 24 -16.80 -14.40 1.85
CA PRO A 24 -16.76 -13.23 0.99
C PRO A 24 -15.46 -12.47 1.26
N CYS A 25 -14.86 -11.93 0.20
CA CYS A 25 -13.62 -11.16 0.34
C CYS A 25 -13.87 -9.98 1.28
N ARG A 26 -13.40 -10.08 2.50
CA ARG A 26 -13.53 -9.06 3.54
C ARG A 26 -12.20 -8.33 3.66
N ILE A 27 -12.29 -7.05 3.95
CA ILE A 27 -11.12 -6.24 4.26
C ILE A 27 -10.70 -6.57 5.67
N GLY A 28 -9.54 -7.20 5.81
CA GLY A 28 -8.97 -7.54 7.11
C GLY A 28 -7.92 -6.51 7.54
N ALA A 29 -7.79 -6.33 8.84
CA ALA A 29 -6.72 -5.54 9.44
C ALA A 29 -6.02 -6.37 10.52
N ARG A 30 -4.68 -6.33 10.53
CA ARG A 30 -3.91 -6.96 11.60
C ARG A 30 -3.86 -6.03 12.80
N MET A 31 -4.44 -6.45 13.90
CA MET A 31 -4.41 -5.72 15.16
C MET A 31 -3.05 -5.84 15.84
N GLY A 32 -2.61 -4.78 16.50
CA GLY A 32 -1.36 -4.73 17.25
C GLY A 32 -1.43 -3.68 18.36
N ARG A 33 -0.50 -3.75 19.33
CA ARG A 33 -0.43 -2.78 20.41
C ARG A 33 0.17 -1.46 19.95
N PRO A 34 -0.38 -0.27 20.33
CA PRO A 34 0.12 1.05 19.98
C PRO A 34 1.59 1.28 20.37
N GLU A 35 2.03 0.76 21.51
CA GLU A 35 3.38 0.92 22.06
C GLU A 35 4.47 0.42 21.10
N LYS A 36 4.21 -0.65 20.36
CA LYS A 36 5.14 -1.16 19.34
C LYS A 36 5.14 -0.33 18.06
N SER A 37 4.13 0.49 17.85
CA SER A 37 4.02 1.39 16.70
C SER A 37 4.88 2.63 16.88
N GLY A 38 4.89 3.26 18.04
CA GLY A 38 5.62 4.49 18.34
C GLY A 38 7.12 4.42 18.00
N VAL A 39 7.77 3.27 18.24
CA VAL A 39 9.21 3.08 17.94
C VAL A 39 9.51 3.13 16.44
N ARG A 40 8.54 2.83 15.58
CA ARG A 40 8.69 2.75 14.11
C ARG A 40 8.11 3.96 13.41
N GLU A 41 7.39 4.81 14.12
CA GLU A 41 6.83 6.05 13.60
C GLU A 41 7.93 7.01 13.14
N MET A 42 7.64 7.77 12.11
CA MET A 42 8.53 8.81 11.59
C MET A 42 7.92 10.19 11.81
N SER A 43 8.74 11.12 12.24
CA SER A 43 8.34 12.53 12.36
C SER A 43 9.16 13.37 11.36
N PRO A 44 8.50 14.07 10.43
CA PRO A 44 7.08 13.97 10.08
C PRO A 44 6.72 12.61 9.45
N MET A 45 5.44 12.23 9.53
CA MET A 45 4.92 11.05 8.81
C MET A 45 5.13 11.23 7.31
N VAL A 46 5.56 10.18 6.62
CA VAL A 46 5.92 10.23 5.20
C VAL A 46 5.04 9.31 4.35
N HIS A 47 4.93 9.63 3.05
CA HIS A 47 4.21 8.83 2.08
C HIS A 47 5.14 7.93 1.27
N SER A 48 6.38 8.37 1.05
CA SER A 48 7.35 7.66 0.21
C SER A 48 8.61 7.32 0.99
N LEU A 49 9.10 6.10 0.80
CA LEU A 49 10.40 5.64 1.29
C LEU A 49 11.52 5.87 0.26
N PHE A 50 11.28 6.69 -0.75
CA PHE A 50 12.31 7.16 -1.66
C PHE A 50 13.14 8.28 -0.99
N PRO A 51 14.48 8.19 -0.94
CA PRO A 51 15.31 9.16 -0.25
C PRO A 51 15.42 10.47 -1.06
N ILE A 52 15.26 11.60 -0.38
CA ILE A 52 15.40 12.94 -0.97
C ILE A 52 16.52 13.78 -0.33
N GLY A 53 17.28 13.22 0.60
CA GLY A 53 18.31 13.92 1.35
C GLY A 53 17.73 15.08 2.19
N GLU A 54 18.50 16.15 2.31
CA GLU A 54 18.08 17.36 3.02
C GLU A 54 17.33 18.38 2.12
N ASN A 55 16.96 17.96 0.90
CA ASN A 55 16.44 18.89 -0.11
C ASN A 55 14.95 19.20 0.01
N GLY A 56 14.21 18.47 0.83
CA GLY A 56 12.75 18.61 0.99
C GLY A 56 12.32 19.53 2.16
N GLY A 57 13.23 20.29 2.73
CA GLY A 57 12.95 21.15 3.87
C GLY A 57 12.52 20.40 5.16
N PRO A 58 12.02 21.12 6.18
CA PRO A 58 11.60 20.51 7.45
C PRO A 58 10.46 19.49 7.27
N GLN A 59 9.56 19.73 6.32
CA GLN A 59 8.43 18.85 6.01
C GLN A 59 8.77 17.71 5.06
N ARG A 60 10.01 17.64 4.55
CA ARG A 60 10.48 16.61 3.61
C ARG A 60 9.64 16.50 2.35
N LEU A 61 9.25 17.64 1.77
CA LEU A 61 8.39 17.67 0.59
C LEU A 61 9.14 17.25 -0.67
N VAL A 62 8.55 16.33 -1.41
CA VAL A 62 9.08 15.88 -2.70
C VAL A 62 9.05 16.99 -3.74
N SER A 63 8.03 17.87 -3.70
CA SER A 63 7.92 19.04 -4.57
C SER A 63 9.06 20.04 -4.37
N GLU A 64 9.43 20.32 -3.12
CA GLU A 64 10.58 21.17 -2.79
C GLU A 64 11.92 20.55 -3.25
N ALA A 65 12.09 19.26 -3.03
CA ALA A 65 13.28 18.55 -3.48
C ALA A 65 13.40 18.55 -5.02
N SER A 66 12.27 18.42 -5.74
CA SER A 66 12.25 18.41 -7.20
C SER A 66 12.58 19.76 -7.82
N SER A 67 12.23 20.87 -7.18
CA SER A 67 12.53 22.24 -7.66
C SER A 67 14.04 22.57 -7.60
N ARG A 68 14.81 21.84 -6.81
CA ARG A 68 16.28 22.03 -6.70
C ARG A 68 17.08 21.36 -7.82
N GLY A 69 16.41 20.67 -8.77
CA GLY A 69 17.07 19.98 -9.88
C GLY A 69 17.66 18.63 -9.47
N ALA A 70 18.95 18.40 -9.72
CA ALA A 70 19.62 17.17 -9.35
C ALA A 70 19.97 17.17 -7.85
N ILE A 71 19.42 16.21 -7.12
CA ILE A 71 19.68 16.00 -5.70
C ILE A 71 20.69 14.87 -5.48
N ARG A 72 21.48 14.94 -4.41
CA ARG A 72 22.39 13.87 -4.02
C ARG A 72 21.73 13.00 -2.95
N VAL A 73 21.65 11.71 -3.24
CA VAL A 73 21.05 10.72 -2.33
C VAL A 73 21.99 9.52 -2.16
N THR A 74 21.97 8.92 -0.98
CA THR A 74 22.76 7.72 -0.70
C THR A 74 21.92 6.50 -1.00
N VAL A 75 22.28 5.77 -2.06
CA VAL A 75 21.60 4.53 -2.48
C VAL A 75 22.63 3.46 -2.77
N GLY A 76 22.24 2.18 -2.65
CA GLY A 76 23.09 1.07 -3.04
C GLY A 76 23.22 0.98 -4.57
N PRO A 77 24.39 0.65 -5.10
CA PRO A 77 24.59 0.46 -6.53
C PRO A 77 23.75 -0.74 -7.02
N ARG A 78 23.08 -0.59 -8.13
CA ARG A 78 22.34 -1.64 -8.83
C ARG A 78 22.75 -1.67 -10.29
N ILE A 79 22.82 -2.85 -10.88
CA ILE A 79 23.23 -3.03 -12.26
C ILE A 79 22.06 -3.64 -13.03
N CYS A 80 21.71 -3.03 -14.15
CA CYS A 80 20.68 -3.54 -15.06
C CYS A 80 21.17 -4.80 -15.76
N GLN A 81 20.38 -5.87 -15.71
CA GLN A 81 20.70 -7.13 -16.40
C GLN A 81 20.60 -7.04 -17.92
N LYS A 82 19.81 -6.09 -18.46
CA LYS A 82 19.59 -5.95 -19.89
C LYS A 82 20.63 -5.05 -20.55
N CYS A 83 20.94 -3.88 -19.99
CA CYS A 83 21.84 -2.90 -20.59
C CYS A 83 23.16 -2.72 -19.84
N GLY A 84 23.39 -3.40 -18.71
CA GLY A 84 24.63 -3.34 -17.92
C GLY A 84 24.86 -2.02 -17.17
N ARG A 85 23.99 -1.04 -17.27
CA ARG A 85 24.19 0.28 -16.63
C ARG A 85 23.85 0.25 -15.15
N GLU A 86 24.61 1.06 -14.39
CA GLU A 86 24.29 1.33 -12.99
C GLU A 86 23.08 2.27 -12.89
N THR A 87 22.18 1.97 -11.97
CA THR A 87 20.99 2.75 -11.70
C THR A 87 20.59 2.60 -10.23
N PRO A 88 20.00 3.61 -9.58
CA PRO A 88 19.47 3.48 -8.22
C PRO A 88 18.12 2.72 -8.17
N HIS A 89 17.52 2.44 -9.32
CA HIS A 89 16.15 1.90 -9.38
C HIS A 89 16.12 0.38 -9.50
N VAL A 90 15.04 -0.23 -9.02
CA VAL A 90 14.78 -1.67 -9.15
C VAL A 90 14.51 -2.07 -10.60
N THR A 91 13.94 -1.14 -11.38
CA THR A 91 13.75 -1.27 -12.84
C THR A 91 14.59 -0.21 -13.54
N CYS A 92 15.24 -0.57 -14.62
CA CYS A 92 16.09 0.35 -15.39
C CYS A 92 15.25 1.28 -16.26
N HIS A 93 15.39 2.58 -16.03
CA HIS A 93 14.72 3.65 -16.79
C HIS A 93 15.64 4.31 -17.80
N HIS A 94 16.77 3.67 -18.13
CA HIS A 94 17.67 4.19 -19.17
C HIS A 94 16.98 4.14 -20.52
N ARG A 95 17.05 5.25 -21.25
CA ARG A 95 16.63 5.34 -22.65
C ARG A 95 17.86 5.19 -23.53
N PRO A 96 17.95 4.14 -24.36
CA PRO A 96 19.06 3.98 -25.30
C PRO A 96 19.15 5.14 -26.27
N ASP A 97 18.02 5.61 -26.78
CA ASP A 97 17.89 6.82 -27.58
C ASP A 97 17.08 7.88 -26.80
N PRO A 98 17.67 9.09 -26.57
CA PRO A 98 16.93 10.18 -25.92
C PRO A 98 15.68 10.64 -26.65
N LYS A 99 15.60 10.39 -27.98
CA LYS A 99 14.47 10.76 -28.85
C LYS A 99 13.33 9.76 -28.78
N GLU A 100 13.60 8.52 -28.38
CA GLU A 100 12.56 7.50 -28.24
C GLU A 100 12.00 7.44 -26.81
N PRO A 101 10.67 7.26 -26.65
CA PRO A 101 10.04 7.12 -25.33
C PRO A 101 10.33 5.78 -24.67
N ILE A 102 10.99 4.84 -25.36
CA ILE A 102 11.18 3.47 -24.90
C ILE A 102 12.28 3.40 -23.84
N GLU A 103 11.89 3.05 -22.62
CA GLU A 103 12.82 2.76 -21.53
C GLU A 103 13.36 1.33 -21.63
N CYS A 104 14.57 1.09 -21.13
CA CYS A 104 15.18 -0.23 -21.11
C CYS A 104 14.30 -1.29 -20.43
N GLY A 105 13.59 -0.93 -19.34
CA GLY A 105 12.68 -1.81 -18.61
C GLY A 105 13.36 -3.03 -17.94
N GLY A 106 14.68 -3.16 -18.02
CA GLY A 106 15.43 -4.29 -17.50
C GLY A 106 15.40 -4.36 -15.97
N ARG A 107 15.26 -5.56 -15.43
CA ARG A 107 15.42 -5.81 -13.98
C ARG A 107 16.84 -5.49 -13.54
N THR A 108 17.00 -4.90 -12.37
CA THR A 108 18.31 -4.59 -11.80
C THR A 108 18.63 -5.50 -10.64
N LEU A 109 19.89 -5.90 -10.54
CA LEU A 109 20.42 -6.59 -9.38
C LEU A 109 21.29 -5.67 -8.54
N ALA A 110 21.47 -6.01 -7.26
CA ALA A 110 22.42 -5.33 -6.42
C ALA A 110 23.81 -5.44 -7.02
N GLY A 111 24.49 -4.31 -7.17
CA GLY A 111 25.86 -4.28 -7.64
C GLY A 111 26.85 -4.89 -6.63
N PRO A 112 28.10 -5.18 -7.04
CA PRO A 112 29.11 -5.73 -6.16
C PRO A 112 29.40 -4.78 -5.01
N SER A 113 29.55 -5.37 -3.82
CA SER A 113 29.98 -4.61 -2.64
C SER A 113 31.44 -4.18 -2.82
N ARG A 114 31.73 -2.87 -2.85
CA ARG A 114 33.10 -2.33 -2.94
C ARG A 114 33.84 -2.29 -1.60
N ASN A 115 33.30 -2.91 -0.56
CA ASN A 115 33.88 -2.84 0.78
C ASN A 115 34.60 -4.13 1.17
N LYS A 116 35.87 -4.02 1.56
CA LYS A 116 36.70 -5.14 2.10
C LYS A 116 36.10 -5.82 3.36
N ARG A 117 35.02 -5.28 3.94
CA ARG A 117 34.34 -5.81 5.14
C ARG A 117 32.96 -6.41 4.85
N GLY A 118 32.61 -6.70 3.59
CA GLY A 118 31.34 -7.34 3.23
C GLY A 118 30.06 -6.49 3.45
N ARG A 119 30.16 -5.24 3.92
CA ARG A 119 29.03 -4.34 4.05
C ARG A 119 28.87 -3.52 2.77
N ARG A 120 27.66 -3.55 2.19
CA ARG A 120 27.30 -2.63 1.11
C ARG A 120 27.31 -1.22 1.65
N LYS A 121 28.22 -0.43 1.17
CA LYS A 121 28.26 1.01 1.46
C LYS A 121 27.39 1.71 0.42
N GLY A 122 26.41 2.52 0.86
CA GLY A 122 25.66 3.35 -0.04
C GLY A 122 26.58 4.31 -0.79
N GLU A 123 26.37 4.46 -2.09
CA GLU A 123 27.05 5.47 -2.89
C GLU A 123 26.17 6.73 -2.99
N ILE A 124 26.80 7.89 -3.03
CA ILE A 124 26.09 9.14 -3.27
C ILE A 124 25.84 9.23 -4.77
N THR A 125 24.58 9.19 -5.15
CA THR A 125 24.14 9.25 -6.55
C THR A 125 23.42 10.57 -6.79
N ALA A 126 23.73 11.23 -7.90
CA ALA A 126 22.98 12.40 -8.33
C ALA A 126 21.70 11.94 -9.06
N VAL A 127 20.55 12.37 -8.58
CA VAL A 127 19.23 11.98 -9.08
C VAL A 127 18.46 13.24 -9.49
N ASN A 128 18.04 13.33 -10.75
CA ASN A 128 17.13 14.38 -11.19
C ASN A 128 15.70 13.99 -10.84
N LEU A 129 15.25 14.44 -9.67
CA LEU A 129 13.94 14.07 -9.13
C LEU A 129 12.79 14.60 -9.99
N GLY A 130 12.92 15.82 -10.53
CA GLY A 130 11.89 16.41 -11.40
C GLY A 130 11.62 15.57 -12.66
N SER A 131 12.67 15.13 -13.34
CA SER A 131 12.55 14.27 -14.52
C SER A 131 11.91 12.92 -14.17
N ILE A 132 12.31 12.34 -13.04
CA ILE A 132 11.72 11.07 -12.56
C ILE A 132 10.23 11.26 -12.31
N LEU A 133 9.85 12.28 -11.55
CA LEU A 133 8.46 12.54 -11.21
C LEU A 133 7.59 12.74 -12.45
N GLU A 134 8.08 13.46 -13.45
CA GLU A 134 7.32 13.71 -14.69
C GLU A 134 7.08 12.40 -15.48
N VAL A 135 8.11 11.55 -15.60
CA VAL A 135 7.96 10.24 -16.24
C VAL A 135 6.95 9.37 -15.47
N LYS A 136 7.07 9.36 -14.13
CA LYS A 136 6.20 8.53 -13.29
C LYS A 136 4.75 9.05 -13.22
N ARG A 137 4.58 10.37 -13.28
CA ARG A 137 3.26 11.01 -13.40
C ARG A 137 2.51 10.50 -14.64
N ARG A 138 3.19 10.52 -15.79
CA ARG A 138 2.61 10.03 -17.05
C ARG A 138 2.27 8.53 -16.98
N LYS A 139 3.19 7.73 -16.44
CA LYS A 139 2.96 6.28 -16.27
C LYS A 139 1.74 5.98 -15.41
N LEU A 140 1.54 6.75 -14.33
CA LEU A 140 0.40 6.59 -13.44
C LEU A 140 -0.91 7.20 -14.00
N GLY A 141 -0.87 7.87 -15.16
CA GLY A 141 -2.04 8.53 -15.74
C GLY A 141 -2.57 9.67 -14.88
N LEU A 142 -1.67 10.40 -14.18
CA LEU A 142 -2.06 11.51 -13.31
C LEU A 142 -1.89 12.85 -14.04
N ASP A 143 -2.86 13.75 -13.91
CA ASP A 143 -2.76 15.11 -14.44
C ASP A 143 -1.67 15.91 -13.70
N ARG A 144 -1.61 15.75 -12.39
CA ARG A 144 -0.61 16.40 -11.54
C ARG A 144 -0.24 15.53 -10.34
N ILE A 145 0.98 15.72 -9.83
CA ILE A 145 1.43 15.08 -8.58
C ILE A 145 0.97 15.93 -7.40
N PRO A 146 0.41 15.33 -6.33
CA PRO A 146 0.05 16.07 -5.12
C PRO A 146 1.25 16.81 -4.53
N SER A 147 1.10 18.09 -4.18
CA SER A 147 2.19 18.92 -3.66
C SER A 147 2.68 18.52 -2.26
N LYS A 148 1.81 17.88 -1.48
CA LYS A 148 2.05 17.52 -0.07
C LYS A 148 2.71 16.15 0.13
N ILE A 149 3.26 15.54 -0.91
CA ILE A 149 3.96 14.25 -0.76
C ILE A 149 5.23 14.46 0.04
N LYS A 150 5.37 13.70 1.13
CA LYS A 150 6.53 13.69 2.01
C LYS A 150 7.35 12.43 1.79
N ALA A 151 8.69 12.55 1.86
CA ALA A 151 9.59 11.42 1.67
C ALA A 151 10.64 11.35 2.79
N VAL A 152 11.46 10.30 2.78
CA VAL A 152 12.52 10.11 3.78
C VAL A 152 13.79 10.86 3.40
N LYS A 153 14.59 11.26 4.39
CA LYS A 153 15.92 11.86 4.15
C LYS A 153 16.91 10.84 3.61
N GLY A 154 16.92 9.63 4.18
CA GLY A 154 17.80 8.54 3.81
C GLY A 154 17.06 7.22 3.68
N LEU A 155 17.75 6.19 3.22
CA LEU A 155 17.17 4.86 3.06
C LEU A 155 16.83 4.24 4.40
N VAL A 156 15.69 3.56 4.44
CA VAL A 156 15.18 2.81 5.57
C VAL A 156 15.44 1.32 5.40
N SER A 157 15.61 0.86 4.16
CA SER A 157 15.91 -0.52 3.82
C SER A 157 17.34 -0.91 4.19
N LYS A 158 17.52 -2.09 4.77
CA LYS A 158 18.84 -2.68 5.05
C LYS A 158 19.65 -2.94 3.76
N ASP A 159 18.96 -3.19 2.67
CA ASP A 159 19.57 -3.47 1.36
C ASP A 159 19.88 -2.21 0.55
N GLN A 160 19.64 -1.05 1.13
CA GLN A 160 19.88 0.25 0.52
C GLN A 160 19.21 0.42 -0.86
N ALA A 161 18.12 -0.28 -1.09
CA ALA A 161 17.30 -0.13 -2.27
C ALA A 161 16.20 0.91 -1.99
N PRO A 162 16.06 1.95 -2.82
CA PRO A 162 14.97 2.90 -2.67
C PRO A 162 13.66 2.21 -3.05
N GLU A 163 12.58 2.59 -2.35
CA GLU A 163 11.23 2.25 -2.81
C GLU A 163 10.96 2.93 -4.16
N GLN A 164 10.11 2.32 -4.97
CA GLN A 164 9.64 2.97 -6.18
C GLN A 164 8.76 4.16 -5.82
N ILE A 165 9.09 5.33 -6.35
CA ILE A 165 8.46 6.60 -5.97
C ILE A 165 6.97 6.64 -6.30
N GLU A 166 6.53 5.86 -7.29
CA GLU A 166 5.13 5.71 -7.69
C GLU A 166 4.24 5.29 -6.51
N LYS A 167 4.73 4.36 -5.69
CA LYS A 167 4.00 3.91 -4.50
C LYS A 167 3.79 5.05 -3.50
N GLY A 168 4.81 5.89 -3.34
CA GLY A 168 4.72 7.09 -2.50
C GLY A 168 3.77 8.14 -3.05
N ILE A 169 3.73 8.30 -4.38
CA ILE A 169 2.80 9.22 -5.06
C ILE A 169 1.36 8.76 -4.82
N LEU A 170 1.08 7.49 -5.03
CA LEU A 170 -0.26 6.92 -4.82
C LEU A 170 -0.69 6.99 -3.35
N ARG A 171 0.22 6.69 -2.38
CA ARG A 171 -0.11 6.91 -0.97
C ARG A 171 -0.43 8.36 -0.65
N GLY A 172 0.36 9.29 -1.19
CA GLY A 172 0.10 10.72 -1.02
C GLY A 172 -1.24 11.16 -1.63
N LEU A 173 -1.69 10.51 -2.70
CA LEU A 173 -3.00 10.75 -3.32
C LEU A 173 -4.14 10.34 -2.37
N HIS A 174 -3.99 9.21 -1.70
CA HIS A 174 -4.99 8.67 -0.76
C HIS A 174 -4.77 9.09 0.71
N GLY A 175 -3.81 9.98 0.98
CA GLY A 175 -3.54 10.48 2.34
C GLY A 175 -2.95 9.44 3.30
N LEU A 176 -2.31 8.39 2.79
CA LEU A 176 -1.75 7.31 3.58
C LEU A 176 -0.26 7.54 3.88
N SER A 177 0.10 7.41 5.14
CA SER A 177 1.49 7.46 5.60
C SER A 177 2.05 6.08 5.86
N VAL A 178 3.36 5.93 5.80
CA VAL A 178 4.06 4.67 6.10
C VAL A 178 5.04 4.83 7.23
N PHE A 179 5.24 3.75 7.95
CA PHE A 179 6.25 3.59 8.98
C PHE A 179 7.60 3.18 8.37
N ARG A 180 8.66 3.16 9.19
CA ARG A 180 10.02 2.79 8.72
C ARG A 180 10.11 1.42 8.09
N ASP A 181 9.25 0.50 8.48
CA ASP A 181 9.18 -0.86 7.94
C ASP A 181 8.33 -0.97 6.66
N GLY A 182 7.78 0.15 6.17
CA GLY A 182 6.95 0.20 4.97
C GLY A 182 5.48 -0.18 5.20
N THR A 183 5.08 -0.46 6.44
CA THR A 183 3.68 -0.74 6.76
C THR A 183 2.88 0.55 6.93
N ALA A 184 1.63 0.56 6.49
CA ALA A 184 0.65 1.56 6.89
C ALA A 184 0.00 1.11 8.19
N ARG A 185 -0.10 2.01 9.17
CA ARG A 185 -0.71 1.75 10.47
C ARG A 185 -1.63 2.89 10.83
N PHE A 186 -2.68 2.57 11.52
CA PHE A 186 -3.65 3.53 12.02
C PHE A 186 -4.08 3.11 13.41
N ASP A 187 -4.02 4.03 14.36
CA ASP A 187 -4.55 3.79 15.71
C ASP A 187 -6.07 3.91 15.65
N MET A 188 -6.73 2.79 15.87
CA MET A 188 -8.18 2.70 15.86
C MET A 188 -8.70 2.11 17.17
N SER A 189 -9.89 2.53 17.53
CA SER A 189 -10.72 1.84 18.51
C SER A 189 -11.90 1.19 17.81
N ASP A 190 -12.21 -0.01 18.20
CA ASP A 190 -13.45 -0.69 17.89
C ASP A 190 -14.55 -0.27 18.87
N VAL A 191 -15.78 -0.59 18.54
CA VAL A 191 -16.91 -0.42 19.44
C VAL A 191 -17.05 -1.72 20.25
N PRO A 192 -16.88 -1.69 21.58
CA PRO A 192 -16.90 -2.90 22.42
C PRO A 192 -18.35 -3.34 22.68
N VAL A 193 -18.99 -3.89 21.66
CA VAL A 193 -20.35 -4.41 21.75
C VAL A 193 -20.39 -5.89 21.41
N THR A 194 -21.32 -6.60 22.02
CA THR A 194 -21.60 -8.00 21.74
C THR A 194 -22.82 -8.18 20.86
N HIS A 195 -23.73 -7.20 20.90
CA HIS A 195 -24.96 -7.16 20.12
C HIS A 195 -25.15 -5.78 19.52
N PHE A 196 -25.76 -5.73 18.35
CA PHE A 196 -26.02 -4.50 17.61
C PHE A 196 -27.24 -4.64 16.69
N ARG A 197 -27.78 -3.51 16.25
CA ARG A 197 -28.79 -3.46 15.18
C ARG A 197 -28.19 -2.91 13.90
N PRO A 198 -28.60 -3.36 12.72
CA PRO A 198 -28.17 -2.79 11.45
C PRO A 198 -28.33 -1.26 11.40
N SER A 199 -29.47 -0.73 11.89
CA SER A 199 -29.74 0.71 11.98
C SER A 199 -28.72 1.51 12.83
N GLU A 200 -28.16 0.90 13.88
CA GLU A 200 -27.18 1.55 14.79
C GLU A 200 -25.81 1.73 14.12
N ILE A 201 -25.43 0.84 13.23
CA ILE A 201 -24.14 0.86 12.53
C ILE A 201 -24.21 1.45 11.13
N GLY A 202 -25.42 1.79 10.65
CA GLY A 202 -25.64 2.37 9.32
C GLY A 202 -25.44 1.39 8.17
N THR A 203 -25.46 0.07 8.45
CA THR A 203 -25.34 -0.98 7.44
C THR A 203 -26.69 -1.68 7.28
N SER A 204 -27.17 -1.85 6.06
CA SER A 204 -28.47 -2.48 5.82
C SER A 204 -28.44 -3.96 6.17
N TRP A 205 -29.57 -4.50 6.65
CA TRP A 205 -29.73 -5.91 6.94
C TRP A 205 -29.41 -6.82 5.75
N LYS A 206 -29.69 -6.36 4.52
CA LYS A 206 -29.35 -7.13 3.30
C LYS A 206 -27.84 -7.33 3.17
N ARG A 207 -27.08 -6.28 3.45
CA ARG A 207 -25.62 -6.36 3.40
C ARG A 207 -25.08 -7.28 4.49
N LEU A 208 -25.69 -7.26 5.67
CA LEU A 208 -25.30 -8.18 6.77
C LEU A 208 -25.63 -9.63 6.44
N VAL A 209 -26.75 -9.92 5.73
CA VAL A 209 -27.04 -11.27 5.24
C VAL A 209 -25.95 -11.76 4.28
N GLU A 210 -25.47 -10.91 3.37
CA GLU A 210 -24.34 -11.23 2.48
C GLU A 210 -23.04 -11.54 3.24
N LEU A 211 -22.90 -10.97 4.45
CA LEU A 211 -21.74 -11.15 5.33
C LEU A 211 -21.87 -12.36 6.27
N GLY A 212 -23.03 -13.06 6.23
CA GLY A 212 -23.25 -14.26 6.99
C GLY A 212 -24.19 -14.12 8.21
N TYR A 213 -24.72 -12.91 8.48
CA TYR A 213 -25.71 -12.69 9.52
C TYR A 213 -27.09 -13.06 9.02
N THR A 214 -27.48 -14.33 9.13
CA THR A 214 -28.72 -14.84 8.54
C THR A 214 -29.91 -14.81 9.48
N HIS A 215 -29.66 -14.80 10.79
CA HIS A 215 -30.68 -14.84 11.84
C HIS A 215 -30.38 -13.77 12.87
N ASP A 216 -31.41 -13.31 13.56
CA ASP A 216 -31.30 -12.41 14.69
C ASP A 216 -31.00 -13.17 16.01
N HIS A 217 -30.92 -12.42 17.13
CA HIS A 217 -30.64 -12.95 18.46
C HIS A 217 -31.69 -13.99 18.93
N ASP A 218 -32.91 -13.85 18.48
CA ASP A 218 -34.02 -14.74 18.84
C ASP A 218 -34.12 -15.95 17.90
N GLY A 219 -33.27 -16.05 16.89
CA GLY A 219 -33.23 -17.13 15.92
C GLY A 219 -34.18 -16.94 14.72
N GLU A 220 -34.82 -15.76 14.61
CA GLU A 220 -35.68 -15.43 13.48
C GLU A 220 -34.82 -14.98 12.27
N PRO A 221 -35.25 -15.28 11.04
CA PRO A 221 -34.55 -14.81 9.85
C PRO A 221 -34.41 -13.29 9.83
N LEU A 222 -33.23 -12.79 9.46
CA LEU A 222 -32.95 -11.36 9.36
C LEU A 222 -33.70 -10.74 8.18
N LYS A 223 -34.58 -9.75 8.42
CA LYS A 223 -35.48 -9.14 7.45
C LYS A 223 -35.57 -7.62 7.51
N ASN A 224 -35.09 -7.02 8.58
CA ASN A 224 -35.15 -5.56 8.76
C ASN A 224 -33.98 -5.04 9.59
N ASP A 225 -33.79 -3.72 9.60
CA ASP A 225 -32.67 -3.05 10.23
C ASP A 225 -32.81 -2.88 11.75
N GLU A 226 -33.94 -3.26 12.33
CA GLU A 226 -34.23 -3.10 13.77
C GLU A 226 -34.07 -4.39 14.57
N GLN A 227 -33.81 -5.52 13.90
CA GLN A 227 -33.55 -6.78 14.58
C GLN A 227 -32.19 -6.77 15.28
N LEU A 228 -32.15 -7.33 16.49
CA LEU A 228 -30.94 -7.43 17.28
C LEU A 228 -30.09 -8.60 16.82
N LEU A 229 -28.82 -8.34 16.52
CA LEU A 229 -27.85 -9.35 16.07
C LEU A 229 -26.77 -9.55 17.12
N GLU A 230 -26.31 -10.77 17.27
CA GLU A 230 -25.07 -11.06 18.01
C GLU A 230 -23.87 -10.88 17.07
N LEU A 231 -22.84 -10.19 17.56
CA LEU A 231 -21.60 -10.01 16.82
C LEU A 231 -20.88 -11.35 16.69
N LEU A 232 -20.57 -11.77 15.46
CA LEU A 232 -19.87 -13.02 15.22
C LEU A 232 -18.45 -12.99 15.77
N PRO A 233 -17.92 -14.14 16.21
CA PRO A 233 -16.53 -14.23 16.67
C PRO A 233 -15.55 -13.68 15.61
N GLN A 234 -14.56 -12.92 16.04
CA GLN A 234 -13.56 -12.23 15.20
C GLN A 234 -14.09 -11.06 14.38
N ASP A 235 -15.38 -10.82 14.33
CA ASP A 235 -15.92 -9.60 13.73
C ASP A 235 -15.76 -8.43 14.71
N PHE A 236 -15.62 -7.22 14.17
CA PHE A 236 -15.55 -6.00 14.95
C PHE A 236 -16.25 -4.86 14.20
N ILE A 237 -16.75 -3.90 14.95
CA ILE A 237 -17.37 -2.70 14.40
C ILE A 237 -16.33 -1.57 14.47
N PRO A 238 -15.75 -1.15 13.33
CA PRO A 238 -14.74 -0.11 13.32
C PRO A 238 -15.37 1.26 13.58
N SER A 239 -14.62 2.13 14.25
CA SER A 239 -15.02 3.53 14.35
C SER A 239 -15.09 4.18 12.96
N ARG A 240 -15.85 5.27 12.82
CA ARG A 240 -15.96 6.00 11.55
C ARG A 240 -14.60 6.45 11.00
N LEU A 241 -13.68 6.86 11.87
CA LEU A 241 -12.31 7.24 11.46
C LEU A 241 -11.54 6.03 10.92
N ALA A 242 -11.66 4.88 11.58
CA ALA A 242 -11.05 3.64 11.12
C ALA A 242 -11.63 3.20 9.77
N SER A 243 -12.94 3.24 9.59
CA SER A 243 -13.60 2.91 8.33
C SER A 243 -13.14 3.83 7.19
N THR A 244 -13.01 5.13 7.44
CA THR A 244 -12.48 6.10 6.46
C THR A 244 -11.04 5.76 6.08
N HIS A 245 -10.19 5.40 7.05
CA HIS A 245 -8.82 5.01 6.78
C HIS A 245 -8.74 3.69 5.98
N LEU A 246 -9.56 2.72 6.32
CA LEU A 246 -9.66 1.45 5.59
C LEU A 246 -10.12 1.69 4.14
N LEU A 247 -11.13 2.53 3.91
CA LEU A 247 -11.58 2.92 2.57
C LEU A 247 -10.44 3.55 1.75
N SER A 248 -9.70 4.48 2.35
CA SER A 248 -8.51 5.08 1.71
C SER A 248 -7.45 4.03 1.38
N THR A 249 -7.27 3.05 2.26
CA THR A 249 -6.31 1.94 2.05
C THR A 249 -6.76 1.04 0.90
N CYS A 250 -8.04 0.70 0.81
CA CYS A 250 -8.60 -0.10 -0.28
C CYS A 250 -8.48 0.61 -1.63
N SER A 251 -8.83 1.90 -1.67
CA SER A 251 -8.69 2.72 -2.86
C SER A 251 -7.22 2.84 -3.30
N PHE A 252 -6.29 2.96 -2.35
CA PHE A 252 -4.86 2.95 -2.65
C PHE A 252 -4.40 1.62 -3.24
N VAL A 253 -4.85 0.49 -2.68
CA VAL A 253 -4.47 -0.84 -3.18
C VAL A 253 -5.02 -1.04 -4.59
N ASP A 254 -6.25 -0.66 -4.86
CA ASP A 254 -6.85 -0.74 -6.19
C ASP A 254 -6.11 0.14 -7.20
N ASP A 255 -5.80 1.38 -6.86
CA ASP A 255 -4.97 2.26 -7.70
C ASP A 255 -3.55 1.70 -7.92
N LEU A 256 -2.97 1.07 -6.89
CA LEU A 256 -1.66 0.42 -7.00
C LEU A 256 -1.71 -0.78 -7.96
N LEU A 257 -2.76 -1.59 -7.88
CA LEU A 257 -2.97 -2.72 -8.80
C LEU A 257 -3.14 -2.23 -10.23
N VAL A 258 -4.06 -1.28 -10.44
CA VAL A 258 -4.40 -0.80 -11.79
C VAL A 258 -3.27 0.01 -12.42
N ARG A 259 -2.77 1.05 -11.72
CA ARG A 259 -1.85 2.04 -12.31
C ARG A 259 -0.39 1.62 -12.28
N PHE A 260 -0.01 0.78 -11.33
CA PHE A 260 1.39 0.39 -11.16
C PHE A 260 1.67 -1.04 -11.62
N TYR A 261 0.80 -1.99 -11.25
CA TYR A 261 0.96 -3.41 -11.60
C TYR A 261 0.21 -3.81 -12.88
N GLU A 262 -0.63 -2.92 -13.44
CA GLU A 262 -1.44 -3.18 -14.64
C GLU A 262 -2.35 -4.42 -14.45
N MET A 263 -2.90 -4.57 -13.24
CA MET A 263 -3.80 -5.64 -12.82
C MET A 263 -5.20 -5.09 -12.57
N PRO A 264 -6.24 -5.92 -12.62
CA PRO A 264 -7.59 -5.48 -12.24
C PRO A 264 -7.65 -5.05 -10.77
N PRO A 265 -8.57 -4.12 -10.42
CA PRO A 265 -8.80 -3.73 -9.03
C PRO A 265 -9.34 -4.93 -8.24
N PHE A 266 -9.13 -4.93 -6.93
CA PHE A 266 -9.50 -6.03 -6.06
C PHE A 266 -10.67 -5.70 -5.12
N TYR A 267 -10.55 -4.62 -4.36
CA TYR A 267 -11.55 -4.28 -3.34
C TYR A 267 -12.78 -3.60 -3.92
N MET A 268 -12.61 -2.69 -4.85
CA MET A 268 -13.67 -1.88 -5.48
C MET A 268 -14.57 -1.16 -4.47
N ALA A 269 -14.07 -0.90 -3.27
CA ALA A 269 -14.80 -0.22 -2.22
C ALA A 269 -14.98 1.26 -2.57
N LYS A 270 -16.22 1.77 -2.52
CA LYS A 270 -16.60 3.13 -2.90
C LYS A 270 -17.15 3.94 -1.73
N SER A 271 -17.70 3.27 -0.74
CA SER A 271 -18.37 3.87 0.41
C SER A 271 -17.96 3.19 1.71
N LEU A 272 -18.32 3.77 2.85
CA LEU A 272 -18.09 3.17 4.16
C LEU A 272 -18.90 1.89 4.36
N GLU A 273 -20.01 1.74 3.64
CA GLU A 273 -20.85 0.54 3.70
C GLU A 273 -20.17 -0.68 3.08
N ASP A 274 -19.17 -0.46 2.20
CA ASP A 274 -18.38 -1.53 1.61
C ASP A 274 -17.28 -2.04 2.55
N ILE A 275 -17.05 -1.33 3.68
CA ILE A 275 -16.01 -1.66 4.64
C ILE A 275 -16.62 -2.49 5.77
N VAL A 276 -16.24 -3.75 5.78
CA VAL A 276 -16.61 -4.69 6.85
C VAL A 276 -15.35 -5.20 7.52
N GLY A 277 -15.26 -4.97 8.82
CA GLY A 277 -14.17 -5.47 9.64
C GLY A 277 -14.34 -6.98 9.92
N HIS A 278 -13.24 -7.70 9.85
CA HIS A 278 -13.17 -9.13 10.16
C HIS A 278 -11.90 -9.44 10.94
#